data_f7126be9bc44e291cce5202c73f5ed6f
#
_entry.id   f7126be9bc44e291cce5202c73f5ed6f
#
_cell.length_a   1.000
_cell.length_b   1.000
_cell.length_c   1.000
_cell.angle_alpha   90.00
_cell.angle_beta   90.00
_cell.angle_gamma   90.00
#
_symmetry.space_group_name_H-M   'P 1'
#
loop_
_entity.id
_entity.type
_entity.pdbx_description
1 polymer ?
#
loop_
_entity_poly.entity_id
_entity_poly.type
_entity_poly.pdbx_seq_one_letter_code
_entity_poly.pdbx_strand_id
1 'polypeptide(L)'
;GALLDPQKYESELFGVENTNETINYGFFEKATDGTLLIDEVSEIPLETQAKILRVLIDQKFRRVNGVKEINVNIRIISTSSKNIRDEIDKGNFREDLYHRLNVVPIFLPALKDRIEDIPLLLKYFSKKISELNGISKIEIDADLDLFYKYNWPGNVRELRNLVERISILTINENKNNISQLVQ
;
A
#
# COMPACT_ATOMS: atom_id res chain seq x y z
N GLY A 1 12.67 1.30 1.33
CA GLY A 1 12.27 -0.09 1.37
C GLY A 1 13.44 -0.97 1.71
N ALA A 2 13.38 -1.68 2.83
CA ALA A 2 14.33 -2.74 3.09
C ALA A 2 14.11 -3.81 2.01
N LEU A 3 15.17 -4.22 1.31
CA LEU A 3 15.19 -5.43 0.53
C LEU A 3 14.84 -6.58 1.49
N LEU A 4 13.58 -6.98 1.51
CA LEU A 4 13.16 -8.13 2.29
C LEU A 4 13.85 -9.34 1.68
N ASP A 5 14.57 -10.08 2.51
CA ASP A 5 15.17 -11.36 2.14
C ASP A 5 14.10 -12.23 1.45
N PRO A 6 14.34 -12.73 0.23
CA PRO A 6 13.39 -13.57 -0.50
C PRO A 6 12.84 -14.73 0.33
N GLN A 7 13.69 -15.33 1.17
CA GLN A 7 13.28 -16.44 2.05
C GLN A 7 12.30 -15.99 3.13
N LYS A 8 12.46 -14.78 3.65
CA LYS A 8 11.51 -14.19 4.61
C LYS A 8 10.18 -13.91 3.95
N TYR A 9 10.18 -13.42 2.72
CA TYR A 9 8.96 -13.16 1.95
C TYR A 9 8.16 -14.45 1.73
N GLU A 10 8.84 -15.54 1.34
CA GLU A 10 8.21 -16.84 1.17
C GLU A 10 7.63 -17.38 2.48
N SER A 11 8.39 -17.30 3.56
CA SER A 11 7.94 -17.80 4.86
C SER A 11 6.72 -17.06 5.40
N GLU A 12 6.62 -15.76 5.15
CA GLU A 12 5.45 -14.96 5.53
C GLU A 12 4.21 -15.29 4.68
N LEU A 13 4.38 -15.48 3.36
CA LEU A 13 3.27 -15.78 2.46
C LEU A 13 2.76 -17.21 2.62
N PHE A 14 3.67 -18.18 2.58
CA PHE A 14 3.32 -19.62 2.52
C PHE A 14 3.38 -20.31 3.88
N GLY A 15 4.01 -19.68 4.88
CA GLY A 15 4.27 -20.32 6.16
C GLY A 15 5.44 -21.28 6.13
N VAL A 16 5.81 -21.81 7.30
CA VAL A 16 6.97 -22.70 7.48
C VAL A 16 6.60 -23.85 8.42
N GLU A 17 7.04 -25.05 8.06
CA GLU A 17 7.07 -26.19 8.98
C GLU A 17 8.49 -26.34 9.54
N ASN A 18 8.66 -26.11 10.83
CA ASN A 18 9.96 -26.22 11.48
C ASN A 18 10.26 -27.66 11.90
N THR A 19 11.54 -27.99 12.05
CA THR A 19 12.02 -29.34 12.47
C THR A 19 11.47 -29.78 13.83
N ASN A 20 11.00 -28.86 14.66
CA ASN A 20 10.41 -29.11 15.99
C ASN A 20 8.88 -29.27 15.95
N GLU A 21 8.31 -29.63 14.80
CA GLU A 21 6.86 -29.77 14.57
C GLU A 21 6.05 -28.46 14.79
N THR A 22 6.71 -27.34 15.00
CA THR A 22 6.01 -26.06 15.10
C THR A 22 5.66 -25.52 13.72
N ILE A 23 4.40 -25.12 13.55
CA ILE A 23 3.87 -24.59 12.29
C ILE A 23 3.68 -23.09 12.41
N ASN A 24 4.32 -22.35 11.52
CA ASN A 24 4.04 -20.94 11.31
C ASN A 24 3.13 -20.79 10.09
N TYR A 25 1.89 -20.40 10.31
CA TYR A 25 0.90 -20.20 9.26
C TYR A 25 1.22 -18.96 8.42
N GLY A 26 1.23 -19.13 7.10
CA GLY A 26 1.43 -18.03 6.14
C GLY A 26 0.16 -17.24 5.87
N PHE A 27 0.31 -16.10 5.17
CA PHE A 27 -0.83 -15.24 4.82
C PHE A 27 -1.84 -15.91 3.90
N PHE A 28 -1.41 -16.76 2.97
CA PHE A 28 -2.33 -17.52 2.11
C PHE A 28 -3.29 -18.40 2.89
N GLU A 29 -2.77 -19.07 3.91
CA GLU A 29 -3.58 -19.96 4.75
C GLU A 29 -4.51 -19.15 5.69
N LYS A 30 -3.99 -18.07 6.27
CA LYS A 30 -4.77 -17.16 7.14
C LYS A 30 -5.89 -16.44 6.41
N ALA A 31 -5.75 -16.21 5.10
CA ALA A 31 -6.71 -15.52 4.27
C ALA A 31 -7.73 -16.47 3.59
N THR A 32 -7.69 -17.78 3.89
CA THR A 32 -8.62 -18.75 3.34
C THR A 32 -10.07 -18.34 3.62
N ASP A 33 -10.94 -18.46 2.61
CA ASP A 33 -12.32 -17.99 2.57
C ASP A 33 -12.49 -16.47 2.77
N GLY A 34 -11.41 -15.71 2.56
CA GLY A 34 -11.36 -14.26 2.69
C GLY A 34 -10.64 -13.57 1.54
N THR A 35 -10.09 -12.39 1.85
CA THR A 35 -9.37 -11.56 0.88
C THR A 35 -7.95 -11.31 1.36
N LEU A 36 -6.97 -11.60 0.50
CA LEU A 36 -5.56 -11.26 0.70
C LEU A 36 -5.21 -10.01 -0.12
N LEU A 37 -4.75 -8.95 0.55
CA LEU A 37 -4.16 -7.79 -0.09
C LEU A 37 -2.65 -8.00 -0.18
N ILE A 38 -2.12 -7.94 -1.40
CA ILE A 38 -0.68 -7.94 -1.68
C ILE A 38 -0.29 -6.52 -2.10
N ASP A 39 0.33 -5.80 -1.20
CA ASP A 39 0.77 -4.43 -1.45
C ASP A 39 2.14 -4.44 -2.14
N GLU A 40 2.30 -3.60 -3.18
CA GLU A 40 3.51 -3.48 -4.02
C GLU A 40 3.95 -4.84 -4.62
N VAL A 41 3.05 -5.49 -5.35
CA VAL A 41 3.30 -6.81 -5.96
C VAL A 41 4.52 -6.83 -6.89
N SER A 42 4.89 -5.68 -7.46
CA SER A 42 6.09 -5.51 -8.30
C SER A 42 7.42 -5.67 -7.55
N GLU A 43 7.41 -5.60 -6.21
CA GLU A 43 8.61 -5.77 -5.39
C GLU A 43 8.88 -7.25 -5.01
N ILE A 44 7.96 -8.15 -5.36
CA ILE A 44 8.07 -9.56 -5.03
C ILE A 44 9.16 -10.23 -5.89
N PRO A 45 10.08 -11.01 -5.30
CA PRO A 45 11.10 -11.75 -6.06
C PRO A 45 10.48 -12.71 -7.10
N LEU A 46 11.11 -12.85 -8.27
CA LEU A 46 10.61 -13.68 -9.39
C LEU A 46 10.30 -15.13 -8.99
N GLU A 47 11.09 -15.73 -8.13
CA GLU A 47 10.86 -17.08 -7.63
C GLU A 47 9.55 -17.17 -6.83
N THR A 48 9.30 -16.17 -5.99
CA THR A 48 8.06 -16.08 -5.20
C THR A 48 6.85 -15.79 -6.10
N GLN A 49 7.02 -14.95 -7.14
CA GLN A 49 5.97 -14.71 -8.14
C GLN A 49 5.52 -16.02 -8.80
N ALA A 50 6.45 -16.93 -9.15
CA ALA A 50 6.11 -18.24 -9.71
C ALA A 50 5.30 -19.11 -8.75
N LYS A 51 5.61 -19.07 -7.45
CA LYS A 51 4.85 -19.80 -6.43
C LYS A 51 3.46 -19.21 -6.22
N ILE A 52 3.34 -17.88 -6.19
CA ILE A 52 2.04 -17.17 -6.12
C ILE A 52 1.16 -17.57 -7.30
N LEU A 53 1.69 -17.57 -8.51
CA LEU A 53 0.95 -17.97 -9.72
C LEU A 53 0.36 -19.38 -9.57
N ARG A 54 1.16 -20.35 -9.08
CA ARG A 54 0.68 -21.71 -8.84
C ARG A 54 -0.49 -21.75 -7.84
N VAL A 55 -0.38 -20.99 -6.74
CA VAL A 55 -1.50 -20.89 -5.77
C VAL A 55 -2.75 -20.33 -6.42
N LEU A 56 -2.62 -19.31 -7.26
CA LEU A 56 -3.76 -18.69 -7.96
C LEU A 56 -4.42 -19.64 -8.99
N ILE A 57 -3.65 -20.55 -9.58
CA ILE A 57 -4.16 -21.53 -10.56
C ILE A 57 -4.75 -22.76 -9.84
N ASP A 58 -3.96 -23.36 -8.94
CA ASP A 58 -4.25 -24.69 -8.38
C ASP A 58 -5.10 -24.62 -7.11
N GLN A 59 -5.24 -23.41 -6.52
CA GLN A 59 -5.90 -23.16 -5.23
C GLN A 59 -5.34 -24.03 -4.10
N LYS A 60 -4.04 -24.34 -4.19
CA LYS A 60 -3.31 -25.13 -3.21
C LYS A 60 -1.82 -24.81 -3.22
N PHE A 61 -1.16 -25.06 -2.11
CA PHE A 61 0.29 -24.90 -1.97
C PHE A 61 0.85 -25.80 -0.86
N ARG A 62 2.19 -25.75 -0.69
CA ARG A 62 2.89 -26.36 0.45
C ARG A 62 3.64 -25.28 1.20
N ARG A 63 3.70 -25.39 2.51
CA ARG A 63 4.54 -24.51 3.35
C ARG A 63 6.01 -24.74 3.01
N VAL A 64 6.82 -23.75 3.31
CA VAL A 64 8.28 -23.89 3.24
C VAL A 64 8.69 -25.06 4.16
N ASN A 65 9.51 -25.97 3.66
CA ASN A 65 9.91 -27.23 4.30
C ASN A 65 8.76 -28.22 4.60
N GLY A 66 7.53 -27.92 4.20
CA GLY A 66 6.39 -28.80 4.40
C GLY A 66 6.15 -29.73 3.22
N VAL A 67 5.58 -30.90 3.50
CA VAL A 67 5.18 -31.90 2.49
C VAL A 67 3.67 -31.91 2.26
N LYS A 68 2.89 -31.41 3.21
CA LYS A 68 1.43 -31.42 3.15
C LYS A 68 0.90 -30.36 2.20
N GLU A 69 0.00 -30.76 1.30
CA GLU A 69 -0.77 -29.82 0.47
C GLU A 69 -1.87 -29.16 1.29
N ILE A 70 -1.99 -27.84 1.13
CA ILE A 70 -2.96 -27.00 1.81
C ILE A 70 -3.85 -26.38 0.75
N ASN A 71 -5.14 -26.65 0.81
CA ASN A 71 -6.13 -26.03 -0.06
C ASN A 71 -6.49 -24.66 0.47
N VAL A 72 -6.67 -23.71 -0.44
CA VAL A 72 -7.08 -22.35 -0.13
C VAL A 72 -8.15 -21.89 -1.11
N ASN A 73 -9.08 -21.09 -0.62
CA ASN A 73 -10.07 -20.39 -1.41
C ASN A 73 -9.97 -18.90 -1.07
N ILE A 74 -9.26 -18.13 -1.91
CA ILE A 74 -8.93 -16.73 -1.59
C ILE A 74 -9.26 -15.79 -2.74
N ARG A 75 -9.70 -14.60 -2.38
CA ARG A 75 -9.76 -13.45 -3.27
C ARG A 75 -8.45 -12.66 -3.12
N ILE A 76 -7.83 -12.30 -4.25
CA ILE A 76 -6.62 -11.45 -4.25
C ILE A 76 -6.96 -10.03 -4.68
N ILE A 77 -6.40 -9.07 -3.96
CA ILE A 77 -6.27 -7.68 -4.37
C ILE A 77 -4.78 -7.37 -4.37
N SER A 78 -4.25 -6.82 -5.46
CA SER A 78 -2.84 -6.45 -5.54
C SER A 78 -2.71 -4.98 -5.91
N THR A 79 -1.68 -4.33 -5.38
CA THR A 79 -1.30 -2.95 -5.73
C THR A 79 0.09 -2.92 -6.35
N SER A 80 0.36 -1.88 -7.12
CA SER A 80 1.71 -1.55 -7.59
C SER A 80 1.81 -0.04 -7.80
N SER A 81 2.90 0.56 -7.35
CA SER A 81 3.28 1.93 -7.70
C SER A 81 4.04 2.01 -9.02
N LYS A 82 4.57 0.87 -9.50
CA LYS A 82 5.28 0.77 -10.77
C LYS A 82 4.34 0.36 -11.89
N ASN A 83 4.68 0.77 -13.12
CA ASN A 83 4.05 0.20 -14.30
C ASN A 83 4.50 -1.27 -14.47
N ILE A 84 3.58 -2.20 -14.29
CA ILE A 84 3.91 -3.64 -14.34
C ILE A 84 4.40 -4.06 -15.72
N ARG A 85 3.92 -3.44 -16.82
CA ARG A 85 4.40 -3.76 -18.16
C ARG A 85 5.88 -3.42 -18.34
N ASP A 86 6.30 -2.26 -17.83
CA ASP A 86 7.71 -1.87 -17.84
C ASP A 86 8.57 -2.83 -17.01
N GLU A 87 8.03 -3.38 -15.91
CA GLU A 87 8.75 -4.37 -15.10
C GLU A 87 8.81 -5.75 -15.78
N ILE A 88 7.80 -6.11 -16.60
CA ILE A 88 7.85 -7.31 -17.46
C ILE A 88 8.95 -7.16 -18.51
N ASP A 89 9.00 -6.01 -19.21
CA ASP A 89 10.01 -5.74 -20.24
C ASP A 89 11.44 -5.77 -19.68
N LYS A 90 11.62 -5.36 -18.42
CA LYS A 90 12.90 -5.46 -17.70
C LYS A 90 13.21 -6.86 -17.16
N GLY A 91 12.28 -7.79 -17.25
CA GLY A 91 12.42 -9.13 -16.68
C GLY A 91 12.27 -9.21 -15.16
N ASN A 92 11.73 -8.17 -14.51
CA ASN A 92 11.51 -8.11 -13.06
C ASN A 92 10.14 -8.66 -12.63
N PHE A 93 9.20 -8.79 -13.56
CA PHE A 93 7.87 -9.30 -13.30
C PHE A 93 7.46 -10.32 -14.35
N ARG A 94 6.77 -11.38 -13.93
CA ARG A 94 6.30 -12.44 -14.81
C ARG A 94 5.02 -12.03 -15.53
N GLU A 95 5.00 -12.19 -16.85
CA GLU A 95 3.84 -11.88 -17.69
C GLU A 95 2.63 -12.77 -17.37
N ASP A 96 2.88 -14.07 -17.07
CA ASP A 96 1.82 -15.02 -16.72
C ASP A 96 1.12 -14.65 -15.41
N LEU A 97 1.86 -14.19 -14.41
CA LEU A 97 1.30 -13.68 -13.16
C LEU A 97 0.50 -12.38 -13.38
N TYR A 98 1.03 -11.47 -14.20
CA TYR A 98 0.31 -10.25 -14.57
C TYR A 98 -1.07 -10.55 -15.13
N HIS A 99 -1.17 -11.45 -16.10
CA HIS A 99 -2.46 -11.82 -16.69
C HIS A 99 -3.43 -12.45 -15.69
N ARG A 100 -2.92 -13.12 -14.67
CA ARG A 100 -3.77 -13.72 -13.62
C ARG A 100 -4.26 -12.70 -12.60
N LEU A 101 -3.48 -11.65 -12.30
CA LEU A 101 -3.83 -10.59 -11.37
C LEU A 101 -4.66 -9.48 -12.01
N ASN A 102 -4.39 -9.15 -13.27
CA ASN A 102 -4.98 -8.02 -14.00
C ASN A 102 -6.37 -8.33 -14.58
N VAL A 103 -7.26 -8.91 -13.79
CA VAL A 103 -8.63 -9.22 -14.23
C VAL A 103 -9.52 -7.98 -14.21
N VAL A 104 -9.41 -7.18 -13.16
CA VAL A 104 -10.15 -5.91 -13.01
C VAL A 104 -9.15 -4.83 -12.62
N PRO A 105 -8.50 -4.15 -13.59
CA PRO A 105 -7.57 -3.08 -13.29
C PRO A 105 -8.28 -1.83 -12.79
N ILE A 106 -7.75 -1.23 -11.71
CA ILE A 106 -8.21 0.05 -11.17
C ILE A 106 -7.02 1.00 -11.18
N PHE A 107 -7.12 2.06 -11.96
CA PHE A 107 -6.11 3.11 -12.00
C PHE A 107 -6.46 4.23 -11.02
N LEU A 108 -5.53 4.55 -10.13
CA LEU A 108 -5.65 5.65 -9.17
C LEU A 108 -4.80 6.83 -9.67
N PRO A 109 -5.42 7.95 -10.10
CA PRO A 109 -4.67 9.11 -10.56
C PRO A 109 -3.90 9.75 -9.40
N ALA A 110 -2.77 10.38 -9.72
CA ALA A 110 -2.00 11.18 -8.77
C ALA A 110 -2.81 12.40 -8.30
N LEU A 111 -2.48 12.96 -7.13
CA LEU A 111 -3.22 14.10 -6.58
C LEU A 111 -3.16 15.33 -7.50
N LYS A 112 -2.04 15.54 -8.19
CA LYS A 112 -1.88 16.61 -9.20
C LYS A 112 -2.87 16.52 -10.38
N ASP A 113 -3.37 15.31 -10.67
CA ASP A 113 -4.31 15.05 -11.76
C ASP A 113 -5.78 15.07 -11.29
N ARG A 114 -5.99 15.37 -10.00
CA ARG A 114 -7.31 15.52 -9.34
C ARG A 114 -7.26 16.59 -8.25
N ILE A 115 -6.73 17.74 -8.60
CA ILE A 115 -6.53 18.86 -7.67
C ILE A 115 -7.83 19.37 -7.03
N GLU A 116 -8.96 19.15 -7.69
CA GLU A 116 -10.32 19.44 -7.18
C GLU A 116 -10.66 18.68 -5.90
N ASP A 117 -9.99 17.56 -5.60
CA ASP A 117 -10.17 16.82 -4.37
C ASP A 117 -9.46 17.47 -3.16
N ILE A 118 -8.50 18.37 -3.40
CA ILE A 118 -7.66 18.96 -2.35
C ILE A 118 -8.50 19.65 -1.26
N PRO A 119 -9.49 20.50 -1.54
CA PRO A 119 -10.28 21.15 -0.49
C PRO A 119 -11.04 20.15 0.38
N LEU A 120 -11.57 19.09 -0.22
CA LEU A 120 -12.28 18.03 0.51
C LEU A 120 -11.33 17.23 1.40
N LEU A 121 -10.14 16.90 0.88
CA LEU A 121 -9.10 16.19 1.62
C LEU A 121 -8.56 17.03 2.79
N LEU A 122 -8.33 18.32 2.60
CA LEU A 122 -7.92 19.24 3.67
C LEU A 122 -8.94 19.25 4.80
N LYS A 123 -10.23 19.40 4.47
CA LYS A 123 -11.33 19.36 5.45
C LYS A 123 -11.40 18.03 6.18
N TYR A 124 -11.25 16.94 5.46
CA TYR A 124 -11.28 15.59 6.03
C TYR A 124 -10.11 15.36 6.99
N PHE A 125 -8.88 15.68 6.58
CA PHE A 125 -7.71 15.46 7.42
C PHE A 125 -7.68 16.39 8.62
N SER A 126 -8.04 17.68 8.46
CA SER A 126 -8.17 18.63 9.57
C SER A 126 -9.12 18.10 10.65
N LYS A 127 -10.30 17.60 10.25
CA LYS A 127 -11.25 17.00 11.18
C LYS A 127 -10.66 15.76 11.87
N LYS A 128 -10.13 14.81 11.09
CA LYS A 128 -9.60 13.53 11.59
C LYS A 128 -8.42 13.72 12.55
N ILE A 129 -7.52 14.64 12.23
CA ILE A 129 -6.35 14.94 13.07
C ILE A 129 -6.80 15.63 14.38
N SER A 130 -7.76 16.56 14.30
CA SER A 130 -8.34 17.19 15.49
C SER A 130 -8.96 16.18 16.46
N GLU A 131 -9.75 15.25 15.92
CA GLU A 131 -10.38 14.18 16.71
C GLU A 131 -9.36 13.25 17.36
N LEU A 132 -8.32 12.85 16.62
CA LEU A 132 -7.28 11.93 17.13
C LEU A 132 -6.41 12.56 18.22
N ASN A 133 -6.13 13.87 18.13
CA ASN A 133 -5.25 14.55 19.05
C ASN A 133 -5.98 15.35 20.15
N GLY A 134 -7.33 15.35 20.16
CA GLY A 134 -8.14 16.10 21.14
C GLY A 134 -7.97 17.60 21.04
N ILE A 135 -7.65 18.13 19.84
CA ILE A 135 -7.43 19.57 19.59
C ILE A 135 -8.64 20.18 18.88
N SER A 136 -8.78 21.49 19.00
CA SER A 136 -9.81 22.23 18.28
C SER A 136 -9.64 22.05 16.78
N LYS A 137 -10.76 21.93 16.04
CA LYS A 137 -10.74 21.84 14.59
C LYS A 137 -10.02 23.07 14.00
N ILE A 138 -9.01 22.79 13.20
CA ILE A 138 -8.25 23.85 12.52
C ILE A 138 -8.92 24.10 11.18
N GLU A 139 -9.32 25.34 10.95
CA GLU A 139 -9.72 25.81 9.64
C GLU A 139 -8.45 26.24 8.90
N ILE A 140 -8.12 25.52 7.84
CA ILE A 140 -7.01 25.85 6.96
C ILE A 140 -7.54 26.92 6.01
N ASP A 141 -7.46 28.16 6.44
CA ASP A 141 -7.75 29.35 5.62
C ASP A 141 -6.46 29.76 4.87
N ALA A 142 -6.00 28.85 4.02
CA ALA A 142 -4.82 29.10 3.19
C ALA A 142 -5.26 29.42 1.76
N ASP A 143 -4.45 30.20 1.06
CA ASP A 143 -4.63 30.43 -0.37
C ASP A 143 -4.57 29.08 -1.11
N LEU A 144 -5.73 28.56 -1.52
CA LEU A 144 -5.87 27.28 -2.23
C LEU A 144 -5.04 27.25 -3.52
N ASP A 145 -4.74 28.41 -4.10
CA ASP A 145 -3.90 28.51 -5.30
C ASP A 145 -2.51 27.93 -5.09
N LEU A 146 -1.95 28.04 -3.88
CA LEU A 146 -0.65 27.46 -3.54
C LEU A 146 -0.73 25.91 -3.58
N PHE A 147 -1.82 25.35 -3.07
CA PHE A 147 -2.04 23.91 -3.07
C PHE A 147 -2.29 23.37 -4.47
N TYR A 148 -2.93 24.10 -5.36
CA TYR A 148 -3.19 23.71 -6.74
C TYR A 148 -1.95 23.76 -7.62
N LYS A 149 -1.02 24.68 -7.35
CA LYS A 149 0.23 24.84 -8.12
C LYS A 149 1.30 23.82 -7.73
N TYR A 150 1.19 23.21 -6.57
CA TYR A 150 2.18 22.24 -6.10
C TYR A 150 1.92 20.84 -6.68
N ASN A 151 2.99 20.15 -7.07
CA ASN A 151 2.89 18.87 -7.80
C ASN A 151 2.58 17.63 -6.92
N TRP A 152 2.61 17.78 -5.61
CA TRP A 152 2.30 16.71 -4.65
C TRP A 152 3.02 15.39 -4.93
N PRO A 153 4.38 15.33 -4.96
CA PRO A 153 5.12 14.10 -5.27
C PRO A 153 4.81 12.97 -4.27
N GLY A 154 4.52 13.27 -3.02
CA GLY A 154 4.06 12.33 -2.00
C GLY A 154 2.54 12.13 -1.97
N ASN A 155 1.81 12.68 -2.96
CA ASN A 155 0.37 12.52 -3.13
C ASN A 155 -0.44 12.87 -1.87
N VAL A 156 -1.50 12.14 -1.61
CA VAL A 156 -2.40 12.32 -0.46
C VAL A 156 -1.67 12.13 0.88
N ARG A 157 -0.61 11.32 0.91
CA ARG A 157 0.20 11.12 2.13
C ARG A 157 0.94 12.39 2.51
N GLU A 158 1.52 13.08 1.54
CA GLU A 158 2.20 14.36 1.74
C GLU A 158 1.21 15.45 2.19
N LEU A 159 0.06 15.54 1.53
CA LEU A 159 -1.00 16.47 1.94
C LEU A 159 -1.46 16.22 3.38
N ARG A 160 -1.67 14.98 3.78
CA ARG A 160 -2.01 14.62 5.16
C ARG A 160 -0.92 15.07 6.14
N ASN A 161 0.35 14.78 5.82
CA ASN A 161 1.49 15.16 6.69
C ASN A 161 1.60 16.68 6.82
N LEU A 162 1.33 17.43 5.75
CA LEU A 162 1.28 18.88 5.81
C LEU A 162 0.17 19.37 6.74
N VAL A 163 -1.05 18.82 6.62
CA VAL A 163 -2.16 19.18 7.52
C VAL A 163 -1.82 18.86 8.97
N GLU A 164 -1.18 17.72 9.24
CA GLU A 164 -0.75 17.33 10.58
C GLU A 164 0.30 18.32 11.13
N ARG A 165 1.28 18.71 10.33
CA ARG A 165 2.28 19.72 10.70
C ARG A 165 1.64 21.05 11.01
N ILE A 166 0.75 21.55 10.15
CA ILE A 166 0.01 22.79 10.37
C ILE A 166 -0.77 22.71 11.69
N SER A 167 -1.42 21.56 11.94
CA SER A 167 -2.21 21.34 13.16
C SER A 167 -1.37 21.47 14.44
N ILE A 168 -0.18 20.91 14.45
CA ILE A 168 0.75 20.97 15.60
C ILE A 168 1.29 22.39 15.81
N LEU A 169 1.67 23.09 14.74
CA LEU A 169 2.26 24.41 14.82
C LEU A 169 1.24 25.48 15.19
N THR A 170 0.00 25.36 14.72
CA THR A 170 -1.09 26.31 15.06
C THR A 170 -1.50 26.24 16.54
N ILE A 171 -1.24 25.12 17.24
CA ILE A 171 -1.44 25.03 18.69
C ILE A 171 -0.42 25.87 19.46
N ASN A 172 0.81 25.97 18.94
CA ASN A 172 1.94 26.62 19.63
C ASN A 172 2.12 28.09 19.26
N GLU A 173 1.55 28.54 18.14
CA GLU A 173 1.70 29.89 17.64
C GLU A 173 0.34 30.50 17.26
N ASN A 174 0.08 31.72 17.74
CA ASN A 174 -1.06 32.52 17.29
C ASN A 174 -1.02 32.73 15.76
N LYS A 175 -1.88 32.04 15.06
CA LYS A 175 -2.51 32.23 13.72
C LYS A 175 -1.76 32.81 12.50
N ASN A 176 -0.46 33.09 12.46
CA ASN A 176 0.04 33.99 11.44
C ASN A 176 1.02 33.47 10.37
N ASN A 177 1.30 32.16 10.20
CA ASN A 177 2.31 31.76 9.21
C ASN A 177 2.07 30.44 8.46
N ILE A 178 0.82 30.15 8.07
CA ILE A 178 0.54 28.95 7.23
C ILE A 178 1.22 29.07 5.85
N SER A 179 1.30 30.28 5.29
CA SER A 179 1.90 30.52 3.97
C SER A 179 3.40 30.21 3.88
N GLN A 180 4.13 30.20 5.01
CA GLN A 180 5.56 29.87 5.04
C GLN A 180 5.83 28.34 5.14
N LEU A 181 4.82 27.53 5.43
CA LEU A 181 4.94 26.09 5.59
C LEU A 181 4.66 25.31 4.29
N VAL A 182 4.15 25.98 3.27
CA VAL A 182 3.82 25.42 1.94
C VAL A 182 4.91 25.71 0.90
N GLN A 183 5.92 26.51 1.24
CA GLN A 183 7.11 26.73 0.41
C GLN A 183 8.18 25.67 0.72
#